data_21004b0d203237c56002aa573f9e2edf
#
_entry.id   21004b0d203237c56002aa573f9e2edf
#
_cell.length_a   1.000
_cell.length_b   1.000
_cell.length_c   1.000
_cell.angle_alpha   90.00
_cell.angle_beta   90.00
_cell.angle_gamma   90.00
#
_symmetry.space_group_name_H-M   'P 1'
#
loop_
_entity.id
_entity.type
_entity.pdbx_description
1 polymer ?
#
loop_
_entity_poly.entity_id
_entity_poly.type
_entity_poly.pdbx_seq_one_letter_code
_entity_poly.pdbx_strand_id
1 'polypeptide(L)'
;HDVDMLAHDLSVYKKDFKDAVHLSGLCEQFNYRVPYATCFGGVSMLTAEAYLKCNGSSNDFWGWGGEDDDLYNRTQLAGLNVEFMPYKYYSLGHKKQALTKQYEVNKQLCTSTEKTWRNSGLNSLCYDIIKEDAIFGVKRILVNI
;
A
#
# COMPACT_ATOMS: atom_id res chain seq x y z
N HIS A 1 2.92 -4.26 -2.52
CA HIS A 1 2.50 -5.47 -3.22
C HIS A 1 1.96 -6.48 -2.21
N ASP A 2 0.68 -6.81 -2.30
CA ASP A 2 0.09 -7.85 -1.46
C ASP A 2 0.62 -9.22 -1.86
N VAL A 3 0.94 -10.03 -0.87
CA VAL A 3 1.63 -11.33 -1.08
C VAL A 3 0.77 -12.38 -1.77
N ASP A 4 -0.54 -12.20 -1.80
CA ASP A 4 -1.53 -13.08 -2.44
C ASP A 4 -1.90 -12.63 -3.86
N MET A 5 -1.26 -11.59 -4.40
CA MET A 5 -1.51 -11.08 -5.74
C MET A 5 -0.45 -11.60 -6.72
N LEU A 6 -0.88 -12.21 -7.83
CA LEU A 6 0.00 -12.70 -8.88
C LEU A 6 -0.33 -12.03 -10.22
N ALA A 7 0.63 -11.35 -10.81
CA ALA A 7 0.45 -10.75 -12.13
C ALA A 7 0.23 -11.81 -13.21
N HIS A 8 -0.71 -11.58 -14.13
CA HIS A 8 -0.87 -12.43 -15.32
C HIS A 8 0.34 -12.32 -16.27
N ASP A 9 1.00 -11.15 -16.28
CA ASP A 9 2.18 -10.86 -17.08
C ASP A 9 3.18 -10.06 -16.25
N LEU A 10 4.40 -10.58 -16.11
CA LEU A 10 5.46 -9.93 -15.33
C LEU A 10 5.98 -8.64 -15.96
N SER A 11 5.70 -8.39 -17.25
CA SER A 11 6.10 -7.14 -17.91
C SER A 11 5.46 -5.89 -17.28
N VAL A 12 4.34 -6.04 -16.54
CA VAL A 12 3.68 -4.94 -15.84
C VAL A 12 4.60 -4.21 -14.87
N TYR A 13 5.58 -4.90 -14.29
CA TYR A 13 6.56 -4.30 -13.38
C TYR A 13 7.66 -3.47 -14.07
N LYS A 14 7.69 -3.48 -15.40
CA LYS A 14 8.60 -2.65 -16.21
C LYS A 14 7.94 -1.36 -16.69
N LYS A 15 6.72 -1.05 -16.22
CA LYS A 15 6.00 0.16 -16.58
C LYS A 15 6.76 1.39 -16.08
N ASP A 16 7.09 2.28 -16.98
CA ASP A 16 7.58 3.62 -16.65
C ASP A 16 6.44 4.48 -16.13
N PHE A 17 6.66 5.20 -15.05
CA PHE A 17 5.69 6.10 -14.42
C PHE A 17 6.43 7.27 -13.77
N LYS A 18 5.72 8.37 -13.54
CA LYS A 18 6.34 9.58 -13.00
C LYS A 18 6.54 9.53 -11.49
N ASP A 19 5.47 9.43 -10.73
CA ASP A 19 5.50 9.50 -9.26
C ASP A 19 4.97 8.22 -8.62
N ALA A 20 3.75 7.81 -8.98
CA ALA A 20 3.10 6.61 -8.47
C ALA A 20 2.21 5.94 -9.52
N VAL A 21 2.06 4.64 -9.43
CA VAL A 21 1.16 3.87 -10.29
C VAL A 21 0.50 2.74 -9.52
N HIS A 22 -0.81 2.59 -9.69
CA HIS A 22 -1.57 1.42 -9.26
C HIS A 22 -1.65 0.44 -10.43
N LEU A 23 -1.16 -0.77 -10.24
CA LEU A 23 -1.05 -1.78 -11.29
C LEU A 23 -2.21 -2.76 -11.32
N SER A 24 -2.77 -3.12 -10.16
CA SER A 24 -3.77 -4.20 -10.00
C SER A 24 -5.21 -3.72 -10.22
N GLY A 25 -5.45 -2.88 -11.24
CA GLY A 25 -6.80 -2.37 -11.53
C GLY A 25 -7.83 -3.46 -11.84
N LEU A 26 -7.41 -4.63 -12.33
CA LEU A 26 -8.28 -5.75 -12.64
C LEU A 26 -7.87 -7.01 -11.86
N CYS A 27 -8.40 -7.16 -10.65
CA CYS A 27 -8.13 -8.31 -9.80
C CYS A 27 -9.25 -9.37 -9.90
N GLU A 28 -8.87 -10.65 -9.89
CA GLU A 28 -9.79 -11.79 -9.98
C GLU A 28 -10.85 -11.77 -8.88
N GLN A 29 -10.48 -11.47 -7.62
CA GLN A 29 -11.42 -11.40 -6.49
C GLN A 29 -12.55 -10.39 -6.67
N PHE A 30 -12.38 -9.42 -7.56
CA PHE A 30 -13.39 -8.43 -7.93
C PHE A 30 -13.99 -8.70 -9.32
N ASN A 31 -13.87 -9.93 -9.83
CA ASN A 31 -14.31 -10.32 -11.18
C ASN A 31 -13.69 -9.41 -12.25
N TYR A 32 -12.42 -9.06 -12.11
CA TYR A 32 -11.68 -8.15 -13.00
C TYR A 32 -12.37 -6.79 -13.21
N ARG A 33 -12.94 -6.25 -12.14
CA ARG A 33 -13.52 -4.90 -12.11
C ARG A 33 -12.80 -4.07 -11.07
N VAL A 34 -12.67 -2.78 -11.34
CA VAL A 34 -12.15 -1.83 -10.35
C VAL A 34 -13.16 -1.69 -9.21
N PRO A 35 -12.80 -1.94 -7.95
CA PRO A 35 -13.74 -1.85 -6.83
C PRO A 35 -14.33 -0.44 -6.67
N TYR A 36 -13.46 0.57 -6.76
CA TYR A 36 -13.80 2.00 -6.73
C TYR A 36 -12.65 2.80 -7.37
N ALA A 37 -12.94 4.01 -7.86
CA ALA A 37 -12.05 4.79 -8.73
C ALA A 37 -10.68 5.13 -8.09
N THR A 38 -10.60 5.23 -6.78
CA THR A 38 -9.39 5.57 -6.03
C THR A 38 -8.76 4.39 -5.31
N CYS A 39 -9.15 3.15 -5.66
CA CYS A 39 -8.59 1.94 -5.08
C CYS A 39 -7.08 1.88 -5.34
N PHE A 40 -6.29 1.88 -4.29
CA PHE A 40 -4.82 1.88 -4.37
C PHE A 40 -4.18 0.63 -3.75
N GLY A 41 -4.99 -0.25 -3.21
CA GLY A 41 -4.57 -1.53 -2.62
C GLY A 41 -4.21 -2.60 -3.65
N GLY A 42 -3.63 -3.67 -3.17
CA GLY A 42 -3.16 -4.79 -3.99
C GLY A 42 -1.75 -4.58 -4.50
N VAL A 43 -1.57 -3.94 -5.65
CA VAL A 43 -0.24 -3.71 -6.23
C VAL A 43 -0.08 -2.27 -6.68
N SER A 44 0.75 -1.53 -5.95
CA SER A 44 1.11 -0.15 -6.25
C SER A 44 2.63 0.01 -6.26
N MET A 45 3.13 0.90 -7.11
CA MET A 45 4.54 1.28 -7.16
C MET A 45 4.65 2.80 -7.00
N LEU A 46 5.61 3.22 -6.21
CA LEU A 46 5.98 4.63 -6.04
C LEU A 46 7.48 4.78 -6.30
N THR A 47 7.89 5.91 -6.88
CA THR A 47 9.30 6.26 -6.86
C THR A 47 9.76 6.54 -5.43
N ALA A 48 11.04 6.36 -5.14
CA ALA A 48 11.58 6.68 -3.81
C ALA A 48 11.31 8.16 -3.44
N GLU A 49 11.46 9.06 -4.40
CA GLU A 49 11.19 10.49 -4.22
C GLU A 49 9.72 10.75 -3.88
N ALA A 50 8.78 10.12 -4.60
CA ALA A 50 7.36 10.24 -4.34
C ALA A 50 6.99 9.71 -2.95
N TYR A 51 7.56 8.55 -2.56
CA TYR A 51 7.30 7.95 -1.25
C TYR A 51 7.82 8.84 -0.10
N LEU A 52 9.00 9.44 -0.26
CA LEU A 52 9.54 10.41 0.70
C LEU A 52 8.66 11.67 0.76
N LYS A 53 8.23 12.19 -0.39
CA LYS A 53 7.41 13.42 -0.48
C LYS A 53 6.05 13.28 0.18
N CYS A 54 5.41 12.12 0.09
CA CYS A 54 4.13 11.85 0.78
C CYS A 54 4.31 11.36 2.22
N ASN A 55 5.53 11.37 2.77
CA ASN A 55 5.88 10.89 4.11
C ASN A 55 5.59 9.40 4.31
N GLY A 56 5.58 8.60 3.23
CA GLY A 56 5.34 7.17 3.27
C GLY A 56 3.94 6.78 3.76
N SER A 57 3.82 5.55 4.26
CA SER A 57 2.60 5.05 4.89
C SER A 57 2.49 5.50 6.34
N SER A 58 1.27 5.61 6.86
CA SER A 58 1.02 5.95 8.26
C SER A 58 1.46 4.84 9.21
N ASN A 59 1.98 5.22 10.38
CA ASN A 59 2.31 4.30 11.46
C ASN A 59 1.10 4.02 12.39
N ASP A 60 -0.06 4.62 12.13
CA ASP A 60 -1.22 4.56 13.03
C ASP A 60 -2.21 3.44 12.66
N PHE A 61 -2.07 2.84 11.46
CA PHE A 61 -2.96 1.78 11.00
C PHE A 61 -2.50 0.41 11.51
N TRP A 62 -3.42 -0.29 12.16
CA TRP A 62 -3.23 -1.64 12.65
C TRP A 62 -4.32 -2.58 12.14
N GLY A 63 -3.95 -3.83 11.85
CA GLY A 63 -4.88 -4.80 11.27
C GLY A 63 -5.25 -4.43 9.82
N TRP A 64 -6.47 -4.70 9.42
CA TRP A 64 -6.91 -4.56 8.04
C TRP A 64 -7.81 -3.34 7.84
N GLY A 65 -7.55 -2.61 6.75
CA GLY A 65 -8.46 -1.66 6.10
C GLY A 65 -8.09 -0.19 6.31
N GLY A 66 -8.18 0.57 5.23
CA GLY A 66 -8.00 2.02 5.19
C GLY A 66 -6.56 2.50 4.96
N GLU A 67 -5.55 1.65 5.15
CA GLU A 67 -4.14 2.00 4.98
C GLU A 67 -3.77 2.36 3.55
N ASP A 68 -4.33 1.62 2.59
CA ASP A 68 -4.11 1.87 1.15
C ASP A 68 -4.78 3.17 0.70
N ASP A 69 -6.00 3.42 1.17
CA ASP A 69 -6.72 4.66 0.90
C ASP A 69 -6.02 5.86 1.56
N ASP A 70 -5.45 5.68 2.76
CA ASP A 70 -4.63 6.70 3.41
C ASP A 70 -3.38 7.02 2.57
N LEU A 71 -2.68 5.99 2.08
CA LEU A 71 -1.50 6.19 1.21
C LEU A 71 -1.89 6.92 -0.08
N TYR A 72 -3.01 6.55 -0.72
CA TYR A 72 -3.52 7.30 -1.86
C TYR A 72 -3.80 8.76 -1.51
N ASN A 73 -4.51 9.03 -0.42
CA ASN A 73 -4.81 10.40 0.02
C ASN A 73 -3.53 11.21 0.26
N ARG A 74 -2.50 10.61 0.84
CA ARG A 74 -1.18 11.23 1.03
C ARG A 74 -0.52 11.60 -0.29
N THR A 75 -0.60 10.73 -1.31
CA THR A 75 -0.07 11.07 -2.64
C THR A 75 -0.76 12.29 -3.22
N GLN A 76 -2.09 12.40 -3.05
CA GLN A 76 -2.86 13.55 -3.53
C GLN A 76 -2.51 14.84 -2.77
N LEU A 77 -2.40 14.78 -1.44
CA LEU A 77 -2.01 15.91 -0.59
C LEU A 77 -0.58 16.38 -0.87
N ALA A 78 0.30 15.48 -1.29
CA ALA A 78 1.66 15.79 -1.72
C ALA A 78 1.73 16.33 -3.17
N GLY A 79 0.61 16.38 -3.90
CA GLY A 79 0.58 16.83 -5.29
C GLY A 79 1.31 15.89 -6.25
N LEU A 80 1.24 14.59 -6.00
CA LEU A 80 1.86 13.56 -6.84
C LEU A 80 0.92 13.13 -7.98
N ASN A 81 1.50 12.75 -9.10
CA ASN A 81 0.76 12.12 -10.19
C ASN A 81 0.58 10.64 -9.92
N VAL A 82 -0.67 10.16 -9.91
CA VAL A 82 -1.01 8.74 -9.76
C VAL A 82 -1.64 8.22 -11.03
N GLU A 83 -1.00 7.22 -11.63
CA GLU A 83 -1.52 6.50 -12.78
C GLU A 83 -2.27 5.25 -12.33
N PHE A 84 -3.38 4.92 -12.98
CA PHE A 84 -4.14 3.69 -12.74
C PHE A 84 -4.09 2.80 -13.98
N MET A 85 -3.56 1.59 -13.82
CA MET A 85 -3.37 0.65 -14.93
C MET A 85 -4.33 -0.52 -14.80
N PRO A 86 -5.01 -0.92 -15.89
CA PRO A 86 -5.95 -2.03 -15.89
C PRO A 86 -5.24 -3.36 -16.09
N TYR A 87 -4.13 -3.60 -15.35
CA TYR A 87 -3.46 -4.88 -15.45
C TYR A 87 -4.19 -5.96 -14.65
N LYS A 88 -4.11 -7.19 -15.16
CA LYS A 88 -4.80 -8.33 -14.56
C LYS A 88 -3.93 -9.06 -13.55
N TYR A 89 -4.55 -9.37 -12.41
CA TYR A 89 -3.92 -10.12 -11.34
C TYR A 89 -4.81 -11.27 -10.89
N TYR A 90 -4.22 -12.44 -10.64
CA TYR A 90 -4.83 -13.51 -9.87
C TYR A 90 -4.79 -13.15 -8.39
N SER A 91 -5.80 -13.57 -7.65
CA SER A 91 -5.82 -13.49 -6.20
C SER A 91 -5.76 -14.89 -5.61
N LEU A 92 -4.72 -15.16 -4.83
CA LEU A 92 -4.64 -16.41 -4.08
C LEU A 92 -5.69 -16.41 -2.97
N GLY A 93 -6.46 -17.49 -2.89
CA GLY A 93 -7.51 -17.60 -1.89
C GLY A 93 -6.94 -17.63 -0.47
N HIS A 94 -7.43 -16.77 0.39
CA HIS A 94 -7.13 -16.77 1.82
C HIS A 94 -8.39 -16.56 2.65
N LYS A 95 -8.32 -16.88 3.94
CA LYS A 95 -9.40 -16.60 4.87
C LYS A 95 -9.59 -15.09 5.03
N LYS A 96 -10.78 -14.59 4.69
CA LYS A 96 -11.09 -13.17 4.90
C LYS A 96 -11.01 -12.81 6.37
N GLN A 97 -10.37 -11.70 6.67
CA GLN A 97 -10.38 -11.16 8.03
C GLN A 97 -11.78 -10.68 8.39
N ALA A 98 -12.22 -10.99 9.61
CA ALA A 98 -13.47 -10.45 10.12
C ALA A 98 -13.33 -8.93 10.34
N LEU A 99 -14.38 -8.16 10.06
CA LEU A 99 -14.44 -6.76 10.45
C LEU A 99 -14.34 -6.66 11.97
N THR A 100 -13.38 -5.90 12.45
CA THR A 100 -13.09 -5.73 13.87
C THR A 100 -13.39 -4.28 14.30
N LYS A 101 -13.36 -4.02 15.61
CA LYS A 101 -13.41 -2.64 16.12
C LYS A 101 -12.26 -1.80 15.56
N GLN A 102 -11.10 -2.41 15.30
CA GLN A 102 -9.96 -1.74 14.70
C GLN A 102 -10.26 -1.23 13.28
N TYR A 103 -11.06 -1.93 12.49
CA TYR A 103 -11.50 -1.45 11.18
C TYR A 103 -12.23 -0.11 11.25
N GLU A 104 -13.10 0.09 12.26
CA GLU A 104 -13.79 1.37 12.43
C GLU A 104 -12.82 2.51 12.83
N VAL A 105 -11.80 2.20 13.64
CA VAL A 105 -10.71 3.14 13.97
C VAL A 105 -9.94 3.50 12.71
N ASN A 106 -9.52 2.52 11.92
CA ASN A 106 -8.78 2.73 10.67
C ASN A 106 -9.58 3.60 9.69
N LYS A 107 -10.88 3.34 9.56
CA LYS A 107 -11.76 4.14 8.72
C LYS A 107 -11.82 5.62 9.15
N GLN A 108 -11.84 5.88 10.46
CA GLN A 108 -11.78 7.24 11.00
C GLN A 108 -10.41 7.88 10.73
N LEU A 109 -9.30 7.14 10.89
CA LEU A 109 -7.96 7.61 10.55
C LEU A 109 -7.87 8.02 9.09
N CYS A 110 -8.37 7.19 8.17
CA CYS A 110 -8.37 7.48 6.74
C CYS A 110 -9.12 8.79 6.42
N THR A 111 -10.22 9.10 7.11
CA THR A 111 -10.95 10.37 6.92
C THR A 111 -10.19 11.60 7.46
N SER A 112 -9.17 11.40 8.28
CA SER A 112 -8.36 12.45 8.88
C SER A 112 -6.96 12.59 8.30
N THR A 113 -6.65 11.91 7.20
CA THR A 113 -5.33 11.92 6.54
C THR A 113 -4.75 13.32 6.37
N GLU A 114 -5.57 14.29 5.92
CA GLU A 114 -5.14 15.68 5.73
C GLU A 114 -4.49 16.30 6.98
N LYS A 115 -4.98 15.92 8.16
CA LYS A 115 -4.48 16.44 9.45
C LYS A 115 -3.26 15.70 9.97
N THR A 116 -3.10 14.43 9.60
CA THR A 116 -2.14 13.51 10.24
C THR A 116 -0.93 13.18 9.36
N TRP A 117 -1.06 13.25 8.03
CA TRP A 117 -0.03 12.75 7.10
C TRP A 117 1.37 13.34 7.27
N ARG A 118 1.48 14.58 7.78
CA ARG A 118 2.76 15.23 8.05
C ARG A 118 3.40 14.81 9.38
N ASN A 119 2.63 14.18 10.26
CA ASN A 119 3.06 13.85 11.62
C ASN A 119 3.23 12.34 11.86
N SER A 120 2.59 11.51 11.02
CA SER A 120 2.67 10.05 11.10
C SER A 120 3.13 9.49 9.76
N GLY A 121 4.25 8.79 9.74
CA GLY A 121 4.88 8.24 8.54
C GLY A 121 6.39 8.07 8.71
N LEU A 122 7.14 8.26 7.65
CA LEU A 122 8.61 8.12 7.67
C LEU A 122 9.29 9.00 8.71
N ASN A 123 8.79 10.22 8.91
CA ASN A 123 9.36 11.17 9.88
C ASN A 123 9.10 10.82 11.35
N SER A 124 8.16 9.93 11.63
CA SER A 124 7.84 9.46 12.99
C SER A 124 8.13 7.98 13.17
N LEU A 125 8.81 7.36 12.20
CA LEU A 125 9.19 5.96 12.28
C LEU A 125 10.22 5.75 13.40
N CYS A 126 9.86 4.90 14.36
CA CYS A 126 10.73 4.53 15.48
C CYS A 126 10.74 3.01 15.61
N TYR A 127 11.91 2.40 15.55
CA TYR A 127 12.09 0.96 15.70
C TYR A 127 13.52 0.62 16.07
N ASP A 128 13.70 -0.53 16.73
CA ASP A 128 15.00 -1.11 17.01
C ASP A 128 15.23 -2.33 16.13
N ILE A 129 16.41 -2.44 15.52
CA ILE A 129 16.79 -3.65 14.78
C ILE A 129 17.27 -4.69 15.80
N ILE A 130 16.50 -5.76 15.96
CA ILE A 130 16.86 -6.88 16.85
C ILE A 130 17.84 -7.83 16.15
N LYS A 131 17.61 -8.11 14.86
CA LYS A 131 18.41 -9.07 14.09
C LYS A 131 18.36 -8.79 12.61
N GLU A 132 19.49 -8.98 11.94
CA GLU A 132 19.57 -9.05 10.48
C GLU A 132 20.17 -10.39 10.08
N ASP A 133 19.57 -11.06 9.13
CA ASP A 133 20.08 -12.26 8.48
C ASP A 133 19.61 -12.37 7.03
N ALA A 134 20.00 -13.44 6.34
CA ALA A 134 19.57 -13.72 4.97
C ALA A 134 18.97 -15.11 4.88
N ILE A 135 17.84 -15.24 4.18
CA ILE A 135 17.18 -16.50 3.88
C ILE A 135 17.00 -16.58 2.36
N PHE A 136 17.52 -17.61 1.73
CA PHE A 136 17.43 -17.80 0.27
C PHE A 136 17.84 -16.57 -0.55
N GLY A 137 18.88 -15.84 -0.10
CA GLY A 137 19.36 -14.63 -0.79
C GLY A 137 18.53 -13.37 -0.54
N VAL A 138 17.48 -13.43 0.30
CA VAL A 138 16.66 -12.29 0.70
C VAL A 138 17.11 -11.82 2.07
N LYS A 139 17.39 -10.50 2.20
CA LYS A 139 17.68 -9.88 3.49
C LYS A 139 16.42 -9.89 4.37
N ARG A 140 16.54 -10.46 5.57
CA ARG A 140 15.49 -10.42 6.59
C ARG A 140 15.93 -9.55 7.75
N ILE A 141 15.08 -8.63 8.15
CA ILE A 141 15.31 -7.72 9.28
C ILE A 141 14.18 -7.93 10.29
N LEU A 142 14.55 -8.32 11.51
CA LEU A 142 13.63 -8.38 12.64
C LEU A 142 13.72 -7.06 13.40
N VAL A 143 12.61 -6.39 13.58
CA VAL A 143 12.51 -5.11 14.29
C VAL A 143 11.54 -5.22 15.47
N ASN A 144 11.76 -4.38 16.47
CA ASN A 144 10.81 -4.09 17.54
C ASN A 144 10.23 -2.70 17.30
N ILE A 145 8.89 -2.55 17.37
CA ILE A 145 8.15 -1.30 17.10
C ILE A 145 7.28 -0.95 18.29
#